data_853051f634df5d9452670c8dbb05c580
#
_entry.id   853051f634df5d9452670c8dbb05c580
#
_cell.length_a   1.000
_cell.length_b   1.000
_cell.length_c   1.000
_cell.angle_alpha   90.00
_cell.angle_beta   90.00
_cell.angle_gamma   90.00
#
_symmetry.space_group_name_H-M   'P 1'
#
loop_
_entity.id
_entity.type
_entity.pdbx_description
1 polymer ?
#
loop_
_entity_poly.entity_id
_entity_poly.type
_entity_poly.pdbx_seq_one_letter_code
_entity_poly.pdbx_strand_id
1 'polypeptide(L)'
;MVRAAVSLCGIELDNPVIPASGTFGHGYTFAELYDIDCLGTFSFKGTTREQRLGNAQPRIAEAPGGMLNAVGLQNPGVDAVIAEELPRLKQVFHKPVMANVSGFSIEEYVEVCRKLDACEQVGWLEVNISCPNVHGGGLAFGTDPKAAASVTRAVKAAVKKPVIVKLSPNVTSIADIARACEDAGADAVSLINTVLGMRIDLRAKRPLLANKTGGMSGPAIFPLAVRMVWQVYEAVRIPIIGMGGVTRAEDVLELMLAGATAGGGGAANLVNPYACRDIVRDLPQAMQNYNIQNLKDIIGGAHHG
;
A
#
# COMPACT_ATOMS: atom_id res chain seq x y z
N MET A 1 -9.15 -25.84 -13.62
CA MET A 1 -7.98 -24.97 -13.36
C MET A 1 -8.53 -23.67 -12.78
N VAL A 2 -8.05 -23.23 -11.61
CA VAL A 2 -8.54 -22.00 -10.98
C VAL A 2 -8.05 -20.75 -11.73
N ARG A 3 -8.80 -19.64 -11.64
CA ARG A 3 -8.46 -18.35 -12.26
C ARG A 3 -8.10 -17.34 -11.19
N ALA A 4 -6.80 -17.01 -11.08
CA ALA A 4 -6.29 -16.06 -10.11
C ALA A 4 -6.17 -14.62 -10.64
N ALA A 5 -6.37 -14.40 -11.94
CA ALA A 5 -6.28 -13.09 -12.57
C ALA A 5 -7.40 -12.15 -12.10
N VAL A 6 -7.03 -10.89 -11.86
CA VAL A 6 -7.95 -9.81 -11.47
C VAL A 6 -7.68 -8.57 -12.32
N SER A 7 -8.63 -7.63 -12.37
CA SER A 7 -8.45 -6.36 -13.07
C SER A 7 -8.45 -5.21 -12.08
N LEU A 8 -7.47 -4.32 -12.17
CA LEU A 8 -7.36 -3.13 -11.32
C LEU A 8 -7.32 -1.88 -12.19
N CYS A 9 -8.39 -1.09 -12.14
CA CYS A 9 -8.53 0.13 -12.95
C CYS A 9 -8.26 -0.09 -14.45
N GLY A 10 -8.74 -1.22 -15.01
CA GLY A 10 -8.58 -1.56 -16.43
C GLY A 10 -7.26 -2.23 -16.82
N ILE A 11 -6.35 -2.44 -15.88
CA ILE A 11 -5.09 -3.18 -16.11
C ILE A 11 -5.26 -4.58 -15.51
N GLU A 12 -5.03 -5.62 -16.33
CA GLU A 12 -5.11 -7.02 -15.89
C GLU A 12 -3.85 -7.41 -15.11
N LEU A 13 -4.05 -8.09 -13.99
CA LEU A 13 -3.03 -8.69 -13.15
C LEU A 13 -3.17 -10.21 -13.18
N ASP A 14 -2.07 -10.94 -13.34
CA ASP A 14 -2.07 -12.41 -13.37
C ASP A 14 -2.54 -13.02 -12.04
N ASN A 15 -2.34 -12.29 -10.96
CA ASN A 15 -2.78 -12.63 -9.62
C ASN A 15 -2.95 -11.36 -8.77
N PRO A 16 -3.68 -11.42 -7.63
CA PRO A 16 -4.00 -10.24 -6.82
C PRO A 16 -2.89 -9.81 -5.87
N VAL A 17 -1.71 -10.46 -5.86
CA VAL A 17 -0.68 -10.22 -4.83
C VAL A 17 0.16 -9.00 -5.18
N ILE A 18 0.10 -7.98 -4.31
CA ILE A 18 0.76 -6.68 -4.47
C ILE A 18 1.62 -6.38 -3.23
N PRO A 19 2.95 -6.60 -3.27
CA PRO A 19 3.83 -6.09 -2.21
C PRO A 19 3.62 -4.61 -1.92
N ALA A 20 3.44 -4.30 -0.62
CA ALA A 20 3.13 -2.94 -0.19
C ALA A 20 4.38 -2.04 -0.21
N SER A 21 4.17 -0.77 -0.54
CA SER A 21 5.21 0.26 -0.50
C SER A 21 5.93 0.30 0.85
N GLY A 22 7.25 0.50 0.80
CA GLY A 22 8.11 0.57 1.97
C GLY A 22 8.63 -0.78 2.48
N THR A 23 8.14 -1.90 1.94
CA THR A 23 8.55 -3.27 2.31
C THR A 23 9.18 -4.05 1.16
N PHE A 24 9.21 -3.47 -0.04
CA PHE A 24 9.71 -4.10 -1.26
C PHE A 24 10.74 -3.22 -2.02
N GLY A 25 11.08 -2.05 -1.47
CA GLY A 25 12.01 -1.10 -2.10
C GLY A 25 11.54 -0.68 -3.49
N HIS A 26 12.46 -0.75 -4.46
CA HIS A 26 12.17 -0.62 -5.90
C HIS A 26 12.20 -1.99 -6.62
N GLY A 27 12.12 -3.10 -5.91
CA GLY A 27 11.95 -4.45 -6.45
C GLY A 27 13.26 -5.17 -6.80
N TYR A 28 14.26 -4.52 -7.35
CA TYR A 28 15.46 -5.17 -7.87
C TYR A 28 16.28 -5.93 -6.81
N THR A 29 16.28 -5.51 -5.54
CA THR A 29 16.91 -6.27 -4.45
C THR A 29 16.22 -7.62 -4.21
N PHE A 30 14.90 -7.69 -4.39
CA PHE A 30 14.16 -8.94 -4.30
C PHE A 30 14.36 -9.81 -5.55
N ALA A 31 14.59 -9.19 -6.71
CA ALA A 31 14.90 -9.90 -7.95
C ALA A 31 16.23 -10.68 -7.87
N GLU A 32 17.14 -10.31 -6.97
CA GLU A 32 18.35 -11.11 -6.68
C GLU A 32 18.03 -12.43 -5.97
N LEU A 33 16.84 -12.57 -5.37
CA LEU A 33 16.43 -13.74 -4.62
C LEU A 33 15.48 -14.66 -5.40
N TYR A 34 14.62 -14.09 -6.24
CA TYR A 34 13.65 -14.83 -7.06
C TYR A 34 13.13 -13.98 -8.21
N ASP A 35 12.53 -14.63 -9.22
CA ASP A 35 11.85 -13.94 -10.32
C ASP A 35 10.61 -13.20 -9.82
N ILE A 36 10.70 -11.87 -9.70
CA ILE A 36 9.63 -11.01 -9.20
C ILE A 36 8.49 -10.81 -10.21
N ASP A 37 8.64 -11.21 -11.48
CA ASP A 37 7.56 -11.22 -12.47
C ASP A 37 6.44 -12.21 -12.09
N CYS A 38 6.65 -13.09 -11.09
CA CYS A 38 5.58 -13.91 -10.53
C CYS A 38 4.48 -13.10 -9.83
N LEU A 39 4.78 -11.88 -9.38
CA LEU A 39 3.83 -11.00 -8.71
C LEU A 39 2.82 -10.39 -9.70
N GLY A 40 1.62 -10.08 -9.27
CA GLY A 40 0.67 -9.31 -10.09
C GLY A 40 1.22 -7.93 -10.45
N THR A 41 1.64 -7.20 -9.45
CA THR A 41 2.42 -5.94 -9.49
C THR A 41 2.99 -5.70 -8.10
N PHE A 42 3.62 -4.56 -7.86
CA PHE A 42 3.97 -4.08 -6.52
C PHE A 42 3.97 -2.56 -6.45
N SER A 43 3.81 -2.04 -5.23
CA SER A 43 3.93 -0.61 -4.96
C SER A 43 5.37 -0.31 -4.51
N PHE A 44 6.12 0.45 -5.30
CA PHE A 44 7.49 0.77 -4.96
C PHE A 44 7.59 1.82 -3.84
N LYS A 45 8.80 2.07 -3.37
CA LYS A 45 9.10 2.98 -2.25
C LYS A 45 8.46 4.35 -2.43
N GLY A 46 7.79 4.84 -1.37
CA GLY A 46 7.18 6.17 -1.36
C GLY A 46 8.16 7.26 -1.75
N THR A 47 7.81 7.99 -2.81
CA THR A 47 8.63 8.98 -3.49
C THR A 47 8.13 10.38 -3.15
N THR A 48 9.04 11.26 -2.78
CA THR A 48 8.79 12.69 -2.53
C THR A 48 9.46 13.53 -3.62
N ARG A 49 9.09 14.82 -3.70
CA ARG A 49 9.72 15.76 -4.66
C ARG A 49 11.24 15.77 -4.51
N GLU A 50 11.70 16.05 -3.31
CA GLU A 50 13.11 16.09 -2.95
C GLU A 50 13.55 14.80 -2.25
N GLN A 51 14.84 14.53 -2.26
CA GLN A 51 15.46 13.46 -1.48
C GLN A 51 15.17 13.62 0.02
N ARG A 52 14.93 12.51 0.70
CA ARG A 52 14.78 12.46 2.15
C ARG A 52 15.65 11.38 2.76
N LEU A 53 16.37 11.73 3.82
CA LEU A 53 17.22 10.80 4.59
C LEU A 53 16.41 9.98 5.60
N GLY A 54 15.15 10.39 5.86
CA GLY A 54 14.30 9.79 6.87
C GLY A 54 14.56 10.34 8.27
N ASN A 55 13.90 9.73 9.25
CA ASN A 55 13.97 10.12 10.66
C ASN A 55 15.25 9.60 11.35
N ALA A 56 15.56 10.18 12.50
CA ALA A 56 16.64 9.72 13.36
C ALA A 56 16.45 8.27 13.85
N GLN A 57 17.53 7.58 14.12
CA GLN A 57 17.52 6.23 14.69
C GLN A 57 17.46 6.28 16.24
N PRO A 58 16.93 5.21 16.88
CA PRO A 58 16.29 4.02 16.30
C PRO A 58 14.92 4.34 15.71
N ARG A 59 14.65 3.83 14.52
CA ARG A 59 13.40 4.10 13.78
C ARG A 59 12.63 2.86 13.37
N ILE A 60 13.09 1.69 13.80
CA ILE A 60 12.45 0.38 13.65
C ILE A 60 12.58 -0.35 14.97
N ALA A 61 11.53 -1.04 15.41
CA ALA A 61 11.53 -1.88 16.61
C ALA A 61 10.58 -3.06 16.43
N GLU A 62 10.96 -4.21 16.99
CA GLU A 62 10.08 -5.37 17.05
C GLU A 62 8.95 -5.15 18.07
N ALA A 63 7.80 -5.75 17.78
CA ALA A 63 6.63 -5.78 18.64
C ALA A 63 5.98 -7.17 18.59
N PRO A 64 5.26 -7.61 19.64
CA PRO A 64 4.51 -8.85 19.59
C PRO A 64 3.54 -8.85 18.39
N GLY A 65 3.66 -9.87 17.53
CA GLY A 65 2.84 -10.01 16.32
C GLY A 65 3.16 -9.02 15.20
N GLY A 66 4.34 -8.35 15.23
CA GLY A 66 4.72 -7.42 14.16
C GLY A 66 5.90 -6.53 14.48
N MET A 67 5.90 -5.34 13.91
CA MET A 67 6.95 -4.36 14.08
C MET A 67 6.41 -2.93 14.12
N LEU A 68 7.16 -2.04 14.76
CA LEU A 68 6.96 -0.60 14.73
C LEU A 68 7.99 0.06 13.81
N ASN A 69 7.58 1.01 12.99
CA ASN A 69 8.49 1.81 12.20
C ASN A 69 8.13 3.30 12.20
N ALA A 70 9.16 4.12 12.16
CA ALA A 70 9.08 5.56 11.94
C ALA A 70 10.19 5.97 10.97
N VAL A 71 10.29 5.30 9.82
CA VAL A 71 11.37 5.50 8.83
C VAL A 71 11.39 6.93 8.28
N GLY A 72 10.23 7.58 8.11
CA GLY A 72 10.17 9.00 7.72
C GLY A 72 10.39 9.24 6.22
N LEU A 73 9.84 8.38 5.37
CA LEU A 73 9.86 8.53 3.91
C LEU A 73 11.27 8.62 3.31
N GLN A 74 12.25 7.87 3.84
CA GLN A 74 13.58 7.82 3.22
C GLN A 74 13.46 7.38 1.76
N ASN A 75 13.87 8.25 0.83
CA ASN A 75 13.83 8.00 -0.61
C ASN A 75 14.75 9.00 -1.35
N PRO A 76 15.18 8.70 -2.60
CA PRO A 76 16.13 9.54 -3.33
C PRO A 76 15.51 10.79 -3.99
N GLY A 77 14.19 10.97 -3.94
CA GLY A 77 13.47 12.01 -4.68
C GLY A 77 13.03 11.55 -6.07
N VAL A 78 12.00 12.21 -6.62
CA VAL A 78 11.33 11.77 -7.85
C VAL A 78 12.26 11.77 -9.07
N ASP A 79 13.17 12.75 -9.17
CA ASP A 79 14.06 12.85 -10.33
C ASP A 79 15.08 11.70 -10.35
N ALA A 80 15.63 11.31 -9.21
CA ALA A 80 16.49 10.13 -9.09
C ALA A 80 15.71 8.82 -9.28
N VAL A 81 14.48 8.73 -8.82
CA VAL A 81 13.62 7.55 -9.10
C VAL A 81 13.43 7.36 -10.61
N ILE A 82 13.17 8.42 -11.34
CA ILE A 82 12.97 8.36 -12.79
C ILE A 82 14.29 8.07 -13.53
N ALA A 83 15.39 8.70 -13.12
CA ALA A 83 16.66 8.60 -13.83
C ALA A 83 17.42 7.30 -13.54
N GLU A 84 17.25 6.72 -12.34
CA GLU A 84 18.08 5.62 -11.86
C GLU A 84 17.27 4.39 -11.48
N GLU A 85 16.22 4.55 -10.64
CA GLU A 85 15.50 3.42 -10.05
C GLU A 85 14.60 2.70 -11.06
N LEU A 86 13.80 3.44 -11.82
CA LEU A 86 12.92 2.85 -12.84
C LEU A 86 13.71 2.15 -13.97
N PRO A 87 14.81 2.69 -14.52
CA PRO A 87 15.64 1.95 -15.48
C PRO A 87 16.22 0.65 -14.94
N ARG A 88 16.65 0.61 -13.67
CA ARG A 88 17.13 -0.62 -13.01
C ARG A 88 16.00 -1.62 -12.84
N LEU A 89 14.83 -1.14 -12.41
CA LEU A 89 13.65 -1.98 -12.24
C LEU A 89 13.21 -2.62 -13.56
N LYS A 90 13.21 -1.87 -14.65
CA LYS A 90 12.80 -2.35 -15.99
C LYS A 90 13.64 -3.55 -16.48
N GLN A 91 14.84 -3.77 -15.94
CA GLN A 91 15.70 -4.91 -16.28
C GLN A 91 15.23 -6.22 -15.61
N VAL A 92 14.43 -6.15 -14.55
CA VAL A 92 14.07 -7.30 -13.69
C VAL A 92 12.56 -7.45 -13.46
N PHE A 93 11.75 -6.47 -13.89
CA PHE A 93 10.29 -6.52 -13.79
C PHE A 93 9.66 -5.93 -15.04
N HIS A 94 8.84 -6.73 -15.73
CA HIS A 94 8.34 -6.46 -17.07
C HIS A 94 6.86 -6.06 -17.12
N LYS A 95 6.23 -5.90 -15.95
CA LYS A 95 4.84 -5.49 -15.80
C LYS A 95 4.73 -4.05 -15.33
N PRO A 96 3.57 -3.39 -15.50
CA PRO A 96 3.33 -2.07 -14.92
C PRO A 96 3.47 -2.09 -13.40
N VAL A 97 4.11 -1.07 -12.82
CA VAL A 97 4.28 -0.91 -11.37
C VAL A 97 3.41 0.20 -10.82
N MET A 98 3.14 0.13 -9.51
CA MET A 98 2.42 1.15 -8.78
C MET A 98 3.43 2.13 -8.15
N ALA A 99 3.34 3.40 -8.53
CA ALA A 99 4.18 4.46 -7.99
C ALA A 99 3.59 5.01 -6.70
N ASN A 100 4.19 4.71 -5.54
CA ASN A 100 3.76 5.33 -4.28
C ASN A 100 4.30 6.76 -4.19
N VAL A 101 3.40 7.71 -4.04
CA VAL A 101 3.69 9.15 -3.99
C VAL A 101 3.37 9.71 -2.63
N SER A 102 4.30 10.45 -2.05
CA SER A 102 4.13 11.17 -0.80
C SER A 102 4.53 12.63 -0.96
N GLY A 103 3.86 13.54 -0.27
CA GLY A 103 4.13 14.97 -0.30
C GLY A 103 3.71 15.65 1.00
N PHE A 104 4.07 16.92 1.15
CA PHE A 104 3.77 17.75 2.30
C PHE A 104 2.86 18.94 1.94
N SER A 105 2.58 19.12 0.67
CA SER A 105 1.59 20.06 0.13
C SER A 105 0.90 19.44 -1.09
N ILE A 106 -0.25 20.00 -1.48
CA ILE A 106 -0.98 19.58 -2.68
C ILE A 106 -0.11 19.73 -3.93
N GLU A 107 0.66 20.81 -4.00
CA GLU A 107 1.56 21.12 -5.12
C GLU A 107 2.65 20.04 -5.26
N GLU A 108 3.23 19.57 -4.14
CA GLU A 108 4.22 18.49 -4.16
C GLU A 108 3.62 17.18 -4.68
N TYR A 109 2.43 16.79 -4.20
CA TYR A 109 1.74 15.61 -4.73
C TYR A 109 1.50 15.72 -6.23
N VAL A 110 1.00 16.87 -6.70
CA VAL A 110 0.72 17.10 -8.12
C VAL A 110 1.99 17.04 -8.96
N GLU A 111 3.08 17.67 -8.51
CA GLU A 111 4.36 17.69 -9.23
C GLU A 111 4.93 16.27 -9.38
N VAL A 112 5.02 15.53 -8.27
CA VAL A 112 5.55 14.16 -8.26
C VAL A 112 4.69 13.24 -9.13
N CYS A 113 3.36 13.33 -8.98
CA CYS A 113 2.44 12.53 -9.81
C CYS A 113 2.58 12.84 -11.30
N ARG A 114 2.71 14.10 -11.71
CA ARG A 114 2.92 14.48 -13.12
C ARG A 114 4.20 13.89 -13.70
N LYS A 115 5.31 13.95 -12.96
CA LYS A 115 6.58 13.38 -13.40
C LYS A 115 6.46 11.86 -13.60
N LEU A 116 5.83 11.14 -12.66
CA LEU A 116 5.62 9.70 -12.72
C LEU A 116 4.54 9.27 -13.73
N ASP A 117 3.55 10.12 -14.00
CA ASP A 117 2.53 9.89 -15.03
C ASP A 117 3.14 9.76 -16.42
N ALA A 118 4.25 10.46 -16.69
CA ALA A 118 4.98 10.38 -17.95
C ALA A 118 5.81 9.10 -18.11
N CYS A 119 6.00 8.30 -17.04
CA CYS A 119 6.85 7.10 -17.08
C CYS A 119 6.05 5.89 -17.59
N GLU A 120 6.50 5.27 -18.69
CA GLU A 120 5.81 4.14 -19.34
C GLU A 120 5.58 2.95 -18.38
N GLN A 121 6.58 2.61 -17.55
CA GLN A 121 6.52 1.47 -16.64
C GLN A 121 5.55 1.66 -15.48
N VAL A 122 5.17 2.90 -15.17
CA VAL A 122 4.19 3.20 -14.12
C VAL A 122 2.78 2.96 -14.66
N GLY A 123 2.03 2.05 -14.04
CA GLY A 123 0.63 1.76 -14.37
C GLY A 123 -0.36 2.55 -13.52
N TRP A 124 -0.02 2.80 -12.26
CA TRP A 124 -0.89 3.48 -11.28
C TRP A 124 -0.08 4.44 -10.41
N LEU A 125 -0.75 5.49 -9.93
CA LEU A 125 -0.23 6.44 -8.97
C LEU A 125 -0.91 6.20 -7.62
N GLU A 126 -0.19 5.62 -6.64
CA GLU A 126 -0.68 5.40 -5.28
C GLU A 126 -0.36 6.62 -4.41
N VAL A 127 -1.32 7.51 -4.24
CA VAL A 127 -1.20 8.75 -3.47
C VAL A 127 -1.31 8.44 -1.98
N ASN A 128 -0.20 8.49 -1.27
CA ASN A 128 -0.13 8.16 0.14
C ASN A 128 -0.43 9.39 1.01
N ILE A 129 -1.69 9.55 1.40
CA ILE A 129 -2.15 10.63 2.28
C ILE A 129 -2.01 10.30 3.78
N SER A 130 -1.47 9.12 4.11
CA SER A 130 -1.46 8.58 5.47
C SER A 130 -0.29 9.04 6.33
N CYS A 131 0.57 9.94 5.86
CA CYS A 131 1.79 10.31 6.59
C CYS A 131 1.44 11.21 7.79
N PRO A 132 1.55 10.71 9.05
CA PRO A 132 1.16 11.48 10.23
C PRO A 132 2.18 12.54 10.65
N ASN A 133 3.35 12.60 10.00
CA ASN A 133 4.51 13.37 10.45
C ASN A 133 4.72 14.63 9.60
N VAL A 134 3.71 15.51 9.51
CA VAL A 134 3.90 16.86 9.01
C VAL A 134 4.23 17.78 10.20
N HIS A 135 5.48 17.77 10.63
CA HIS A 135 6.00 18.83 11.50
C HIS A 135 6.07 20.13 10.69
N GLY A 136 5.18 21.07 10.95
CA GLY A 136 5.19 22.38 10.31
C GLY A 136 3.85 22.93 9.85
N GLY A 137 2.73 22.51 10.46
CA GLY A 137 1.41 23.14 10.21
C GLY A 137 0.70 22.64 8.94
N GLY A 138 1.16 21.56 8.32
CA GLY A 138 0.45 20.92 7.22
C GLY A 138 -0.75 20.12 7.71
N LEU A 139 -1.89 20.25 7.02
CA LEU A 139 -3.06 19.41 7.21
C LEU A 139 -2.64 17.93 7.11
N ALA A 140 -3.09 17.11 8.06
CA ALA A 140 -2.97 15.67 7.98
C ALA A 140 -3.98 15.18 6.93
N PHE A 141 -3.58 15.17 5.66
CA PHE A 141 -4.46 14.91 4.52
C PHE A 141 -5.28 13.62 4.65
N GLY A 142 -4.78 12.64 5.37
CA GLY A 142 -5.46 11.35 5.54
C GLY A 142 -6.43 11.27 6.72
N THR A 143 -6.60 12.33 7.53
CA THR A 143 -7.45 12.31 8.73
C THR A 143 -8.70 13.18 8.60
N ASP A 144 -8.77 14.01 7.57
CA ASP A 144 -9.93 14.86 7.26
C ASP A 144 -10.45 14.57 5.84
N PRO A 145 -11.75 14.22 5.67
CA PRO A 145 -12.33 13.94 4.36
C PRO A 145 -12.16 15.07 3.33
N LYS A 146 -12.27 16.32 3.75
CA LYS A 146 -12.14 17.48 2.85
C LYS A 146 -10.70 17.65 2.35
N ALA A 147 -9.73 17.44 3.24
CA ALA A 147 -8.32 17.50 2.89
C ALA A 147 -7.94 16.35 1.94
N ALA A 148 -8.41 15.12 2.21
CA ALA A 148 -8.25 13.96 1.34
C ALA A 148 -8.84 14.21 -0.06
N ALA A 149 -10.07 14.71 -0.14
CA ALA A 149 -10.72 15.07 -1.40
C ALA A 149 -9.96 16.17 -2.17
N SER A 150 -9.39 17.15 -1.48
CA SER A 150 -8.66 18.25 -2.13
C SER A 150 -7.39 17.76 -2.82
N VAL A 151 -6.58 16.93 -2.15
CA VAL A 151 -5.40 16.29 -2.76
C VAL A 151 -5.80 15.39 -3.93
N THR A 152 -6.80 14.52 -3.72
CA THR A 152 -7.28 13.59 -4.75
C THR A 152 -7.71 14.33 -6.01
N ARG A 153 -8.55 15.36 -5.87
CA ARG A 153 -9.04 16.17 -7.00
C ARG A 153 -7.91 16.89 -7.73
N ALA A 154 -6.96 17.45 -7.01
CA ALA A 154 -5.83 18.16 -7.61
C ALA A 154 -4.92 17.21 -8.40
N VAL A 155 -4.64 16.02 -7.86
CA VAL A 155 -3.85 14.99 -8.56
C VAL A 155 -4.62 14.49 -9.78
N LYS A 156 -5.89 14.11 -9.65
CA LYS A 156 -6.72 13.63 -10.78
C LYS A 156 -6.81 14.62 -11.94
N ALA A 157 -6.91 15.90 -11.65
CA ALA A 157 -6.93 16.95 -12.67
C ALA A 157 -5.58 17.11 -13.41
N ALA A 158 -4.50 16.56 -12.87
CA ALA A 158 -3.14 16.77 -13.35
C ALA A 158 -2.53 15.59 -14.10
N VAL A 159 -3.13 14.39 -14.01
CA VAL A 159 -2.58 13.13 -14.53
C VAL A 159 -3.60 12.35 -15.34
N LYS A 160 -3.11 11.39 -16.15
CA LYS A 160 -3.95 10.51 -16.98
C LYS A 160 -4.05 9.10 -16.41
N LYS A 161 -3.01 8.62 -15.73
CA LYS A 161 -2.98 7.29 -15.13
C LYS A 161 -3.97 7.17 -13.99
N PRO A 162 -4.44 5.96 -13.68
CA PRO A 162 -5.29 5.71 -12.54
C PRO A 162 -4.66 6.19 -11.23
N VAL A 163 -5.46 6.88 -10.41
CA VAL A 163 -5.07 7.39 -9.10
C VAL A 163 -5.70 6.52 -8.01
N ILE A 164 -4.86 5.91 -7.21
CA ILE A 164 -5.22 5.11 -6.05
C ILE A 164 -4.89 5.91 -4.80
N VAL A 165 -5.83 6.09 -3.88
CA VAL A 165 -5.55 6.83 -2.64
C VAL A 165 -5.32 5.86 -1.50
N LYS A 166 -4.13 5.95 -0.86
CA LYS A 166 -3.76 5.09 0.28
C LYS A 166 -4.21 5.70 1.59
N LEU A 167 -5.14 4.99 2.24
CA LEU A 167 -5.86 5.46 3.43
C LEU A 167 -5.16 5.08 4.74
N SER A 168 -5.30 5.96 5.75
CA SER A 168 -4.83 5.74 7.11
C SER A 168 -5.86 4.99 7.94
N PRO A 169 -5.46 4.01 8.78
CA PRO A 169 -6.34 3.41 9.76
C PRO A 169 -6.57 4.29 11.00
N ASN A 170 -5.79 5.36 11.16
CA ASN A 170 -5.77 6.19 12.38
C ASN A 170 -6.82 7.30 12.30
N VAL A 171 -8.06 6.92 12.01
CA VAL A 171 -9.22 7.80 11.83
C VAL A 171 -10.45 7.19 12.50
N THR A 172 -11.44 8.02 12.80
CA THR A 172 -12.72 7.56 13.40
C THR A 172 -13.54 6.78 12.36
N SER A 173 -13.61 7.27 11.12
CA SER A 173 -14.34 6.63 10.01
C SER A 173 -13.47 6.61 8.75
N ILE A 174 -12.93 5.44 8.42
CA ILE A 174 -12.18 5.25 7.18
C ILE A 174 -13.11 5.29 5.96
N ALA A 175 -14.36 4.89 6.14
CA ALA A 175 -15.39 4.92 5.11
C ALA A 175 -15.69 6.34 4.62
N ASP A 176 -15.70 7.33 5.52
CA ASP A 176 -15.94 8.73 5.13
C ASP A 176 -14.77 9.33 4.34
N ILE A 177 -13.54 8.95 4.69
CA ILE A 177 -12.36 9.33 3.90
C ILE A 177 -12.41 8.68 2.51
N ALA A 178 -12.77 7.37 2.44
CA ALA A 178 -12.87 6.64 1.18
C ALA A 178 -13.91 7.27 0.24
N ARG A 179 -15.13 7.57 0.74
CA ARG A 179 -16.18 8.27 -0.03
C ARG A 179 -15.69 9.61 -0.55
N ALA A 180 -15.06 10.40 0.30
CA ALA A 180 -14.55 11.72 -0.11
C ALA A 180 -13.48 11.63 -1.21
N CYS A 181 -12.66 10.57 -1.19
CA CYS A 181 -11.70 10.30 -2.26
C CYS A 181 -12.40 9.85 -3.56
N GLU A 182 -13.40 8.95 -3.48
CA GLU A 182 -14.20 8.53 -4.63
C GLU A 182 -14.93 9.71 -5.27
N ASP A 183 -15.62 10.54 -4.48
CA ASP A 183 -16.31 11.75 -4.94
C ASP A 183 -15.36 12.78 -5.56
N ALA A 184 -14.09 12.75 -5.16
CA ALA A 184 -13.04 13.60 -5.73
C ALA A 184 -12.40 13.00 -7.00
N GLY A 185 -12.83 11.79 -7.44
CA GLY A 185 -12.43 11.14 -8.68
C GLY A 185 -11.28 10.14 -8.54
N ALA A 186 -11.02 9.59 -7.35
CA ALA A 186 -10.10 8.46 -7.21
C ALA A 186 -10.58 7.26 -8.05
N ASP A 187 -9.66 6.55 -8.71
CA ASP A 187 -10.00 5.35 -9.49
C ASP A 187 -10.02 4.08 -8.62
N ALA A 188 -9.32 4.11 -7.48
CA ALA A 188 -9.32 3.06 -6.46
C ALA A 188 -8.85 3.62 -5.11
N VAL A 189 -8.98 2.81 -4.05
CA VAL A 189 -8.37 3.08 -2.75
C VAL A 189 -7.52 1.90 -2.31
N SER A 190 -6.45 2.15 -1.56
CA SER A 190 -5.68 1.12 -0.88
C SER A 190 -5.72 1.34 0.64
N LEU A 191 -5.88 0.29 1.39
CA LEU A 191 -5.94 0.32 2.86
C LEU A 191 -5.57 -1.04 3.46
N ILE A 192 -4.92 -1.06 4.59
CA ILE A 192 -4.63 0.06 5.48
C ILE A 192 -3.13 0.38 5.48
N ASN A 193 -2.76 1.65 5.74
CA ASN A 193 -1.42 1.97 6.17
C ASN A 193 -1.23 1.46 7.62
N THR A 194 -0.13 1.80 8.27
CA THR A 194 0.23 1.29 9.60
C THR A 194 -0.60 1.91 10.72
N VAL A 195 -0.92 1.11 11.74
CA VAL A 195 -1.64 1.56 12.95
C VAL A 195 -0.65 2.24 13.90
N LEU A 196 -0.97 3.43 14.41
CA LEU A 196 -0.11 4.16 15.31
C LEU A 196 0.07 3.40 16.63
N GLY A 197 1.32 3.19 17.04
CA GLY A 197 1.67 2.48 18.26
C GLY A 197 2.94 3.03 18.93
N MET A 198 3.24 2.53 20.12
CA MET A 198 4.43 2.87 20.91
C MET A 198 4.88 1.66 21.74
N ARG A 199 6.20 1.56 21.95
CA ARG A 199 6.77 0.69 22.98
C ARG A 199 7.79 1.44 23.82
N ILE A 200 7.89 1.04 25.10
CA ILE A 200 8.84 1.59 26.08
C ILE A 200 9.91 0.55 26.38
N ASP A 201 11.17 0.95 26.33
CA ASP A 201 12.29 0.19 26.88
C ASP A 201 12.25 0.30 28.41
N LEU A 202 11.99 -0.79 29.10
CA LEU A 202 11.87 -0.82 30.55
C LEU A 202 13.21 -0.57 31.27
N ARG A 203 14.34 -0.91 30.64
CA ARG A 203 15.69 -0.68 31.20
C ARG A 203 16.10 0.77 31.02
N ALA A 204 15.96 1.28 29.81
CA ALA A 204 16.31 2.66 29.48
C ALA A 204 15.24 3.67 29.92
N LYS A 205 14.02 3.21 30.31
CA LYS A 205 12.86 4.03 30.72
C LYS A 205 12.51 5.13 29.71
N ARG A 206 12.57 4.77 28.43
CA ARG A 206 12.30 5.70 27.31
C ARG A 206 11.65 4.97 26.13
N PRO A 207 11.02 5.69 25.18
CA PRO A 207 10.51 5.09 23.96
C PRO A 207 11.59 4.31 23.19
N LEU A 208 11.20 3.17 22.57
CA LEU A 208 12.10 2.40 21.71
C LEU A 208 12.49 3.16 20.44
N LEU A 209 11.57 3.95 19.88
CA LEU A 209 11.82 4.75 18.69
C LEU A 209 12.20 6.18 19.03
N ALA A 210 13.11 6.78 18.27
CA ALA A 210 13.51 8.18 18.43
C ALA A 210 12.30 9.13 18.27
N ASN A 211 11.37 8.82 17.38
CA ASN A 211 10.11 9.55 17.17
C ASN A 211 9.04 9.29 18.25
N LYS A 212 9.34 8.51 19.29
CA LYS A 212 8.44 8.07 20.36
C LYS A 212 7.38 7.09 19.85
N THR A 213 6.56 7.48 18.88
CA THR A 213 5.55 6.66 18.20
C THR A 213 6.03 6.19 16.84
N GLY A 214 5.43 5.11 16.33
CA GLY A 214 5.63 4.59 14.98
C GLY A 214 4.42 3.83 14.49
N GLY A 215 4.39 3.55 13.20
CA GLY A 215 3.35 2.72 12.60
C GLY A 215 3.59 1.24 12.88
N MET A 216 2.60 0.56 13.44
CA MET A 216 2.60 -0.89 13.63
C MET A 216 2.13 -1.60 12.37
N SER A 217 2.85 -2.64 11.96
CA SER A 217 2.53 -3.57 10.89
C SER A 217 2.83 -5.01 11.31
N GLY A 218 2.29 -5.99 10.58
CA GLY A 218 2.45 -7.41 10.88
C GLY A 218 1.13 -8.09 11.22
N PRO A 219 1.13 -9.41 11.52
CA PRO A 219 -0.08 -10.22 11.68
C PRO A 219 -1.09 -9.68 12.69
N ALA A 220 -0.63 -9.01 13.75
CA ALA A 220 -1.51 -8.47 14.79
C ALA A 220 -2.51 -7.41 14.30
N ILE A 221 -2.26 -6.76 13.15
CA ILE A 221 -3.18 -5.77 12.59
C ILE A 221 -4.13 -6.35 11.53
N PHE A 222 -4.01 -7.63 11.16
CA PHE A 222 -4.80 -8.24 10.11
C PHE A 222 -6.32 -8.14 10.35
N PRO A 223 -6.87 -8.46 11.54
CA PRO A 223 -8.31 -8.31 11.79
C PRO A 223 -8.81 -6.87 11.67
N LEU A 224 -7.94 -5.87 11.93
CA LEU A 224 -8.27 -4.46 11.73
C LEU A 224 -8.35 -4.13 10.24
N ALA A 225 -7.42 -4.67 9.44
CA ALA A 225 -7.43 -4.49 7.99
C ALA A 225 -8.70 -5.08 7.37
N VAL A 226 -9.06 -6.33 7.72
CA VAL A 226 -10.28 -7.00 7.23
C VAL A 226 -11.53 -6.15 7.55
N ARG A 227 -11.69 -5.72 8.82
CA ARG A 227 -12.81 -4.87 9.23
C ARG A 227 -12.88 -3.55 8.44
N MET A 228 -11.73 -2.90 8.22
CA MET A 228 -11.70 -1.63 7.50
C MET A 228 -11.96 -1.80 6.00
N VAL A 229 -11.47 -2.88 5.38
CA VAL A 229 -11.82 -3.23 4.00
C VAL A 229 -13.32 -3.45 3.87
N TRP A 230 -13.93 -4.21 4.79
CA TRP A 230 -15.37 -4.41 4.85
C TRP A 230 -16.15 -3.08 4.88
N GLN A 231 -15.79 -2.20 5.81
CA GLN A 231 -16.46 -0.89 5.96
C GLN A 231 -16.32 -0.01 4.71
N VAL A 232 -15.16 -0.04 4.06
CA VAL A 232 -14.92 0.73 2.83
C VAL A 232 -15.69 0.13 1.66
N TYR A 233 -15.77 -1.20 1.54
CA TYR A 233 -16.54 -1.86 0.48
C TYR A 233 -18.04 -1.51 0.53
N GLU A 234 -18.62 -1.39 1.72
CA GLU A 234 -20.00 -0.89 1.89
C GLU A 234 -20.16 0.57 1.48
N ALA A 235 -19.09 1.35 1.52
CA ALA A 235 -19.12 2.81 1.36
C ALA A 235 -18.83 3.30 -0.05
N VAL A 236 -18.04 2.58 -0.86
CA VAL A 236 -17.56 3.00 -2.19
C VAL A 236 -17.87 1.96 -3.26
N ARG A 237 -17.75 2.35 -4.55
CA ARG A 237 -17.93 1.47 -5.71
C ARG A 237 -16.64 1.23 -6.50
N ILE A 238 -15.61 2.03 -6.22
CA ILE A 238 -14.29 1.88 -6.84
C ILE A 238 -13.52 0.68 -6.23
N PRO A 239 -12.58 0.07 -6.97
CA PRO A 239 -11.76 -1.05 -6.51
C PRO A 239 -11.02 -0.75 -5.21
N ILE A 240 -10.80 -1.79 -4.41
CA ILE A 240 -10.10 -1.73 -3.13
C ILE A 240 -8.87 -2.63 -3.17
N ILE A 241 -7.70 -2.11 -2.78
CA ILE A 241 -6.52 -2.93 -2.49
C ILE A 241 -6.44 -3.09 -0.98
N GLY A 242 -6.67 -4.32 -0.48
CA GLY A 242 -6.59 -4.64 0.94
C GLY A 242 -5.17 -4.99 1.34
N MET A 243 -4.66 -4.41 2.43
CA MET A 243 -3.34 -4.73 2.99
C MET A 243 -3.31 -4.51 4.50
N GLY A 244 -2.35 -5.17 5.16
CA GLY A 244 -2.14 -5.08 6.60
C GLY A 244 -2.21 -6.45 7.26
N GLY A 245 -1.04 -6.98 7.63
CA GLY A 245 -0.92 -8.24 8.32
C GLY A 245 -0.99 -9.51 7.47
N VAL A 246 -1.10 -9.41 6.16
CA VAL A 246 -1.11 -10.53 5.22
C VAL A 246 0.20 -11.31 5.30
N THR A 247 0.11 -12.63 5.50
CA THR A 247 1.24 -13.54 5.64
C THR A 247 1.12 -14.81 4.79
N ARG A 248 -0.07 -15.16 4.31
CA ARG A 248 -0.36 -16.39 3.58
C ARG A 248 -1.48 -16.17 2.55
N ALA A 249 -1.69 -17.15 1.68
CA ALA A 249 -2.67 -17.08 0.60
C ALA A 249 -4.12 -16.90 1.11
N GLU A 250 -4.47 -17.59 2.21
CA GLU A 250 -5.80 -17.47 2.82
C GLU A 250 -6.11 -16.05 3.28
N ASP A 251 -5.11 -15.30 3.76
CA ASP A 251 -5.31 -13.90 4.17
C ASP A 251 -5.73 -13.03 2.97
N VAL A 252 -5.19 -13.31 1.78
CA VAL A 252 -5.60 -12.64 0.53
C VAL A 252 -7.05 -12.97 0.19
N LEU A 253 -7.45 -14.25 0.29
CA LEU A 253 -8.84 -14.68 0.05
C LEU A 253 -9.81 -14.02 1.02
N GLU A 254 -9.44 -13.91 2.31
CA GLU A 254 -10.25 -13.26 3.34
C GLU A 254 -10.44 -11.77 3.06
N LEU A 255 -9.39 -11.03 2.66
CA LEU A 255 -9.51 -9.64 2.24
C LEU A 255 -10.41 -9.49 1.00
N MET A 256 -10.33 -10.43 0.04
CA MET A 256 -11.18 -10.39 -1.15
C MET A 256 -12.65 -10.67 -0.80
N LEU A 257 -12.93 -11.61 0.08
CA LEU A 257 -14.26 -11.87 0.61
C LEU A 257 -14.82 -10.65 1.36
N ALA A 258 -13.96 -9.88 2.04
CA ALA A 258 -14.33 -8.63 2.69
C ALA A 258 -14.56 -7.46 1.72
N GLY A 259 -14.18 -7.61 0.43
CA GLY A 259 -14.41 -6.62 -0.63
C GLY A 259 -13.19 -6.11 -1.36
N ALA A 260 -11.98 -6.58 -1.03
CA ALA A 260 -10.79 -6.19 -1.78
C ALA A 260 -10.76 -6.83 -3.17
N THR A 261 -10.32 -6.06 -4.17
CA THR A 261 -10.03 -6.54 -5.54
C THR A 261 -8.65 -7.21 -5.61
N ALA A 262 -7.71 -6.75 -4.80
CA ALA A 262 -6.35 -7.29 -4.69
C ALA A 262 -5.87 -7.20 -3.24
N GLY A 263 -4.87 -8.02 -2.87
CA GLY A 263 -4.33 -8.10 -1.52
C GLY A 263 -2.83 -7.83 -1.46
N GLY A 264 -2.38 -7.05 -0.48
CA GLY A 264 -1.00 -6.62 -0.34
C GLY A 264 -0.25 -7.25 0.82
N GLY A 265 0.89 -7.89 0.55
CA GLY A 265 1.86 -8.30 1.55
C GLY A 265 2.77 -7.13 1.96
N GLY A 266 2.88 -6.85 3.27
CA GLY A 266 3.72 -5.78 3.79
C GLY A 266 4.88 -6.32 4.63
N ALA A 267 4.79 -6.19 5.96
CA ALA A 267 5.85 -6.59 6.90
C ALA A 267 6.30 -8.05 6.77
N ALA A 268 5.48 -8.93 6.19
CA ALA A 268 5.86 -10.32 5.90
C ALA A 268 7.15 -10.40 5.05
N ASN A 269 7.34 -9.49 4.07
CA ASN A 269 8.54 -9.43 3.24
C ASN A 269 9.82 -9.11 4.03
N LEU A 270 9.70 -8.45 5.20
CA LEU A 270 10.84 -8.10 6.05
C LEU A 270 11.21 -9.25 7.00
N VAL A 271 10.29 -10.17 7.26
CA VAL A 271 10.50 -11.38 8.05
C VAL A 271 10.96 -12.53 7.14
N ASN A 272 10.30 -12.70 6.01
CA ASN A 272 10.63 -13.68 4.98
C ASN A 272 10.61 -12.98 3.61
N PRO A 273 11.77 -12.77 2.97
CA PRO A 273 11.83 -12.06 1.69
C PRO A 273 11.10 -12.81 0.55
N TYR A 274 10.77 -14.07 0.75
CA TYR A 274 10.00 -14.88 -0.18
C TYR A 274 8.48 -14.87 0.07
N ALA A 275 8.00 -14.14 1.09
CA ALA A 275 6.60 -14.21 1.53
C ALA A 275 5.60 -13.97 0.39
N CYS A 276 5.74 -12.92 -0.40
CA CYS A 276 4.80 -12.64 -1.48
C CYS A 276 4.89 -13.67 -2.62
N ARG A 277 6.09 -14.17 -2.96
CA ARG A 277 6.27 -15.29 -3.90
C ARG A 277 5.54 -16.54 -3.40
N ASP A 278 5.72 -16.88 -2.12
CA ASP A 278 5.10 -18.08 -1.53
C ASP A 278 3.57 -17.95 -1.50
N ILE A 279 3.03 -16.76 -1.21
CA ILE A 279 1.60 -16.47 -1.30
C ILE A 279 1.09 -16.73 -2.73
N VAL A 280 1.78 -16.23 -3.76
CA VAL A 280 1.40 -16.47 -5.17
C VAL A 280 1.41 -17.95 -5.51
N ARG A 281 2.47 -18.67 -5.10
CA ARG A 281 2.61 -20.12 -5.32
C ARG A 281 1.47 -20.91 -4.67
N ASP A 282 1.12 -20.55 -3.44
CA ASP A 282 0.18 -21.31 -2.63
C ASP A 282 -1.29 -20.93 -2.92
N LEU A 283 -1.53 -19.78 -3.57
CA LEU A 283 -2.87 -19.25 -3.86
C LEU A 283 -3.78 -20.24 -4.64
N PRO A 284 -3.32 -20.93 -5.69
CA PRO A 284 -4.16 -21.90 -6.40
C PRO A 284 -4.65 -23.06 -5.51
N GLN A 285 -3.79 -23.54 -4.60
CA GLN A 285 -4.16 -24.60 -3.66
C GLN A 285 -5.14 -24.10 -2.60
N ALA A 286 -4.92 -22.88 -2.07
CA ALA A 286 -5.85 -22.25 -1.15
C ALA A 286 -7.23 -22.08 -1.81
N MET A 287 -7.29 -21.58 -3.04
CA MET A 287 -8.55 -21.47 -3.80
C MET A 287 -9.28 -22.83 -3.92
N GLN A 288 -8.55 -23.90 -4.23
CA GLN A 288 -9.14 -25.24 -4.33
C GLN A 288 -9.70 -25.72 -2.99
N ASN A 289 -8.97 -25.50 -1.89
CA ASN A 289 -9.37 -25.89 -0.54
C ASN A 289 -10.71 -25.25 -0.12
N TYR A 290 -10.98 -24.04 -0.61
CA TYR A 290 -12.22 -23.28 -0.33
C TYR A 290 -13.23 -23.32 -1.49
N ASN A 291 -13.05 -24.22 -2.50
CA ASN A 291 -13.94 -24.36 -3.66
C ASN A 291 -14.08 -23.07 -4.49
N ILE A 292 -13.06 -22.23 -4.53
CA ILE A 292 -13.03 -20.99 -5.29
C ILE A 292 -12.49 -21.30 -6.70
N GLN A 293 -13.31 -21.09 -7.74
CA GLN A 293 -12.91 -21.33 -9.14
C GLN A 293 -12.30 -20.07 -9.78
N ASN A 294 -12.76 -18.89 -9.39
CA ASN A 294 -12.34 -17.62 -9.95
C ASN A 294 -12.35 -16.54 -8.84
N LEU A 295 -11.24 -15.85 -8.68
CA LEU A 295 -11.11 -14.83 -7.63
C LEU A 295 -12.08 -13.66 -7.81
N LYS A 296 -12.43 -13.30 -9.05
CA LYS A 296 -13.39 -12.21 -9.31
C LYS A 296 -14.76 -12.48 -8.70
N ASP A 297 -15.13 -13.75 -8.53
CA ASP A 297 -16.46 -14.16 -8.06
C ASP A 297 -16.61 -14.07 -6.53
N ILE A 298 -15.50 -13.95 -5.79
CA ILE A 298 -15.52 -13.89 -4.32
C ILE A 298 -15.41 -12.46 -3.76
N ILE A 299 -15.17 -11.46 -4.62
CA ILE A 299 -15.00 -10.07 -4.16
C ILE A 299 -16.30 -9.61 -3.47
N GLY A 300 -16.20 -9.29 -2.17
CA GLY A 300 -17.36 -8.90 -1.36
C GLY A 300 -18.31 -10.06 -1.05
N GLY A 301 -17.94 -11.30 -1.32
CA GLY A 301 -18.82 -12.46 -1.15
C GLY A 301 -19.30 -12.66 0.29
N ALA A 302 -18.55 -12.22 1.29
CA ALA A 302 -18.97 -12.32 2.69
C ALA A 302 -20.10 -11.35 3.06
N HIS A 303 -20.40 -10.33 2.25
CA HIS A 303 -21.52 -9.39 2.47
C HIS A 303 -22.90 -10.00 2.12
N HIS A 304 -22.93 -11.16 1.47
CA HIS A 304 -24.16 -11.81 0.98
C HIS A 304 -24.47 -13.11 1.72
N GLY A 305 -23.72 -13.43 2.79
CA GLY A 305 -23.88 -14.62 3.63
C GLY A 305 -24.88 -14.47 4.75
#